data_819c3d2dbd165176052b5060d90738ec
#
_entry.id   819c3d2dbd165176052b5060d90738ec
#
_cell.length_a   1.000
_cell.length_b   1.000
_cell.length_c   1.000
_cell.angle_alpha   90.00
_cell.angle_beta   90.00
_cell.angle_gamma   90.00
#
_symmetry.space_group_name_H-M   'P 1'
#
loop_
_entity.id
_entity.type
_entity.pdbx_description
1 polymer ?
#
loop_
_entity_poly.entity_id
_entity_poly.type
_entity_poly.pdbx_seq_one_letter_code
_entity_poly.pdbx_strand_id
1 'polypeptide(L)'
;MLASLADVINAQEVSPGDLPSWNAAFSNLGFSRTIYVANSTQINDGQVIWYRSSKLAVNATYSRKLSDGYISFDGSTSVDKSAVAIDVTVDDKRALIVDTHLCWSKCADSLADIDTGKSWQRDAQARELIDWIGGLGVNSIILAGDFDMTPTFPQYELFASYTDAWKLGLQLGTATAAWADRNGDGVPDMPLGDLTTRTHDTRRIDYVFLKGAVGLITIDLPDLRRPCSLVNGQCPAVQQRWGITDDLGVRPSDHNWLRATVTLY
;
A
#
# COMPACT_ATOMS: atom_id res chain seq x y z
N MET A 1 -12.26 -11.32 -6.94
CA MET A 1 -12.74 -9.92 -6.90
C MET A 1 -11.58 -8.93 -7.10
N LEU A 2 -10.56 -8.88 -6.25
CA LEU A 2 -9.39 -7.97 -6.41
C LEU A 2 -8.75 -8.02 -7.79
N ALA A 3 -8.46 -9.20 -8.28
CA ALA A 3 -7.75 -9.40 -9.53
C ALA A 3 -8.53 -9.01 -10.80
N SER A 4 -9.85 -8.76 -10.72
CA SER A 4 -10.60 -8.19 -11.84
C SER A 4 -10.54 -6.66 -11.88
N LEU A 5 -10.00 -6.03 -10.83
CA LEU A 5 -10.03 -4.58 -10.60
C LEU A 5 -8.69 -3.88 -10.84
N ALA A 6 -7.60 -4.62 -11.02
CA ALA A 6 -6.26 -4.04 -11.15
C ALA A 6 -5.40 -4.82 -12.15
N ASP A 7 -4.44 -4.14 -12.77
CA ASP A 7 -3.39 -4.75 -13.59
C ASP A 7 -2.09 -4.97 -12.79
N VAL A 8 -1.93 -4.24 -11.69
CA VAL A 8 -0.82 -4.38 -10.73
C VAL A 8 -1.38 -4.38 -9.33
N ILE A 9 -0.86 -5.23 -8.46
CA ILE A 9 -1.22 -5.33 -7.04
C ILE A 9 0.08 -5.24 -6.25
N ASN A 10 0.22 -4.18 -5.48
CA ASN A 10 1.25 -4.01 -4.47
C ASN A 10 0.73 -4.56 -3.16
N ALA A 11 1.52 -5.40 -2.50
CA ALA A 11 1.09 -6.02 -1.24
C ALA A 11 2.22 -6.00 -0.21
N GLN A 12 1.88 -5.50 0.96
CA GLN A 12 2.71 -5.44 2.14
C GLN A 12 2.25 -6.51 3.15
N GLU A 13 3.08 -6.80 4.14
CA GLU A 13 2.82 -7.77 5.21
C GLU A 13 2.46 -9.18 4.72
N VAL A 14 2.96 -9.56 3.55
CA VAL A 14 2.75 -10.90 3.01
C VAL A 14 3.61 -11.90 3.76
N SER A 15 2.96 -12.84 4.47
CA SER A 15 3.67 -13.93 5.15
C SER A 15 4.29 -14.91 4.12
N PRO A 16 5.54 -15.35 4.30
CA PRO A 16 6.12 -16.41 3.46
C PRO A 16 5.28 -17.69 3.44
N GLY A 17 4.60 -17.99 4.54
CA GLY A 17 3.73 -19.18 4.64
C GLY A 17 2.47 -19.07 3.77
N ASP A 18 1.94 -17.89 3.57
CA ASP A 18 0.73 -17.64 2.77
C ASP A 18 1.04 -17.37 1.30
N LEU A 19 2.29 -17.03 0.98
CA LEU A 19 2.73 -16.66 -0.37
C LEU A 19 2.40 -17.73 -1.45
N PRO A 20 2.55 -19.05 -1.20
CA PRO A 20 2.15 -20.07 -2.17
C PRO A 20 0.65 -20.02 -2.52
N SER A 21 -0.20 -19.80 -1.51
CA SER A 21 -1.66 -19.68 -1.70
C SER A 21 -2.04 -18.44 -2.49
N TRP A 22 -1.42 -17.30 -2.18
CA TRP A 22 -1.58 -16.07 -2.95
C TRP A 22 -1.12 -16.24 -4.40
N ASN A 23 0.04 -16.85 -4.62
CA ASN A 23 0.56 -17.10 -5.96
C ASN A 23 -0.38 -17.99 -6.78
N ALA A 24 -0.90 -19.07 -6.20
CA ALA A 24 -1.84 -19.94 -6.90
C ALA A 24 -3.13 -19.17 -7.27
N ALA A 25 -3.68 -18.40 -6.34
CA ALA A 25 -4.89 -17.61 -6.58
C ALA A 25 -4.69 -16.57 -7.68
N PHE A 26 -3.60 -15.81 -7.65
CA PHE A 26 -3.33 -14.77 -8.62
C PHE A 26 -2.88 -15.31 -9.98
N SER A 27 -2.12 -16.41 -10.03
CA SER A 27 -1.74 -17.07 -11.30
C SER A 27 -2.96 -17.55 -12.07
N ASN A 28 -3.96 -18.11 -11.37
CA ASN A 28 -5.23 -18.52 -12.00
C ASN A 28 -6.02 -17.34 -12.60
N LEU A 29 -5.68 -16.12 -12.21
CA LEU A 29 -6.29 -14.88 -12.68
C LEU A 29 -5.40 -14.13 -13.68
N GLY A 30 -4.32 -14.76 -14.16
CA GLY A 30 -3.41 -14.22 -15.16
C GLY A 30 -2.35 -13.25 -14.63
N PHE A 31 -2.05 -13.30 -13.32
CA PHE A 31 -0.95 -12.53 -12.75
C PHE A 31 0.34 -13.33 -12.69
N SER A 32 1.44 -12.66 -12.97
CA SER A 32 2.80 -13.05 -12.62
C SER A 32 3.22 -12.32 -11.34
N ARG A 33 4.30 -12.77 -10.73
CA ARG A 33 4.79 -12.22 -9.47
C ARG A 33 6.25 -11.78 -9.59
N THR A 34 6.61 -10.71 -8.84
CA THR A 34 8.01 -10.33 -8.61
C THR A 34 8.71 -11.24 -7.62
N ILE A 35 9.96 -10.93 -7.32
CA ILE A 35 10.66 -11.49 -6.16
C ILE A 35 9.96 -11.04 -4.86
N TYR A 36 9.77 -11.98 -3.95
CA TYR A 36 9.35 -11.66 -2.58
C TYR A 36 10.55 -11.16 -1.79
N VAL A 37 10.39 -10.07 -1.04
CA VAL A 37 11.43 -9.50 -0.19
C VAL A 37 10.92 -9.40 1.23
N ALA A 38 11.52 -10.19 2.12
CA ALA A 38 11.21 -10.13 3.55
C ALA A 38 11.73 -8.84 4.17
N ASN A 39 10.99 -8.28 5.12
CA ASN A 39 11.41 -7.12 5.90
C ASN A 39 12.60 -7.48 6.81
N SER A 40 12.40 -8.37 7.75
CA SER A 40 13.47 -8.87 8.61
C SER A 40 13.28 -10.34 8.95
N THR A 41 14.29 -10.95 9.55
CA THR A 41 14.20 -12.33 10.05
C THR A 41 13.31 -12.46 11.29
N GLN A 42 13.05 -11.36 11.99
CA GLN A 42 12.20 -11.33 13.20
C GLN A 42 10.74 -11.07 12.86
N ILE A 43 10.49 -10.33 11.77
CA ILE A 43 9.14 -10.04 11.28
C ILE A 43 8.92 -10.97 10.08
N ASN A 44 8.04 -11.92 10.24
CA ASN A 44 7.76 -12.94 9.22
C ASN A 44 6.80 -12.42 8.16
N ASP A 45 7.12 -11.28 7.58
CA ASP A 45 6.37 -10.61 6.52
C ASP A 45 7.30 -9.95 5.49
N GLY A 46 6.74 -9.50 4.36
CA GLY A 46 7.49 -8.84 3.31
C GLY A 46 6.59 -8.22 2.25
N GLN A 47 7.24 -7.72 1.19
CA GLN A 47 6.60 -7.07 0.07
C GLN A 47 6.67 -7.92 -1.19
N VAL A 48 5.64 -7.78 -2.03
CA VAL A 48 5.57 -8.43 -3.34
C VAL A 48 4.66 -7.64 -4.28
N ILE A 49 5.01 -7.60 -5.55
CA ILE A 49 4.16 -7.05 -6.60
C ILE A 49 3.66 -8.20 -7.49
N TRP A 50 2.34 -8.30 -7.67
CA TRP A 50 1.74 -9.12 -8.73
C TRP A 50 1.31 -8.22 -9.89
N TYR A 51 1.51 -8.69 -11.11
CA TYR A 51 1.22 -7.91 -12.31
C TYR A 51 0.68 -8.79 -13.45
N ARG A 52 -0.15 -8.22 -14.30
CA ARG A 52 -0.65 -8.88 -15.53
C ARG A 52 0.38 -8.76 -16.65
N SER A 53 1.08 -9.84 -16.95
CA SER A 53 2.05 -9.87 -18.05
C SER A 53 1.42 -9.66 -19.45
N SER A 54 0.09 -9.81 -19.56
CA SER A 54 -0.66 -9.48 -20.78
C SER A 54 -0.92 -7.98 -20.96
N LYS A 55 -0.66 -7.16 -19.93
CA LYS A 55 -0.94 -5.72 -19.92
C LYS A 55 0.32 -4.86 -19.88
N LEU A 56 1.40 -5.39 -19.38
CA LEU A 56 2.67 -4.67 -19.24
C LEU A 56 3.86 -5.62 -19.44
N ALA A 57 4.91 -5.13 -20.05
CA ALA A 57 6.19 -5.83 -20.17
C ALA A 57 7.09 -5.41 -18.99
N VAL A 58 7.60 -6.37 -18.23
CA VAL A 58 8.57 -6.13 -17.16
C VAL A 58 9.97 -6.18 -17.76
N ASN A 59 10.70 -5.07 -17.71
CA ASN A 59 12.08 -4.94 -18.18
C ASN A 59 13.08 -5.43 -17.14
N ALA A 60 12.82 -5.08 -15.86
CA ALA A 60 13.67 -5.46 -14.73
C ALA A 60 12.86 -5.47 -13.42
N THR A 61 13.39 -6.19 -12.43
CA THR A 61 12.88 -6.20 -11.06
C THR A 61 14.02 -5.81 -10.12
N TYR A 62 13.69 -5.02 -9.12
CA TYR A 62 14.66 -4.53 -8.13
C TYR A 62 14.11 -4.73 -6.73
N SER A 63 15.01 -4.83 -5.76
CA SER A 63 14.66 -4.84 -4.35
C SER A 63 15.69 -4.10 -3.53
N ARG A 64 15.26 -3.54 -2.40
CA ARG A 64 16.11 -2.85 -1.46
C ARG A 64 15.66 -3.17 -0.04
N LYS A 65 16.59 -3.50 0.84
CA LYS A 65 16.37 -3.43 2.27
C LYS A 65 16.58 -1.99 2.72
N LEU A 66 15.65 -1.48 3.51
CA LEU A 66 15.68 -0.15 4.09
C LEU A 66 16.07 -0.27 5.55
N SER A 67 17.07 0.49 6.00
CA SER A 67 17.51 0.53 7.40
C SER A 67 17.94 -0.83 7.97
N ASP A 68 18.83 -1.51 7.27
CA ASP A 68 19.38 -2.80 7.73
C ASP A 68 20.01 -2.65 9.13
N GLY A 69 19.55 -3.47 10.09
CA GLY A 69 20.03 -3.50 11.45
C GLY A 69 19.40 -2.47 12.42
N TYR A 70 18.35 -1.75 12.03
CA TYR A 70 17.66 -0.84 12.95
C TYR A 70 16.79 -1.61 13.95
N ILE A 71 16.72 -1.08 15.18
CA ILE A 71 15.98 -1.69 16.29
C ILE A 71 14.99 -0.65 16.83
N SER A 72 13.81 -1.11 17.26
CA SER A 72 12.77 -0.28 17.88
C SER A 72 13.33 0.50 19.07
N PHE A 73 12.69 1.64 19.42
CA PHE A 73 13.12 2.49 20.55
C PHE A 73 13.17 1.76 21.90
N ASP A 74 12.38 0.70 22.07
CA ASP A 74 12.38 -0.15 23.26
C ASP A 74 13.39 -1.31 23.19
N GLY A 75 14.15 -1.42 22.11
CA GLY A 75 15.15 -2.46 21.88
C GLY A 75 14.58 -3.87 21.63
N SER A 76 13.27 -4.01 21.53
CA SER A 76 12.61 -5.31 21.52
C SER A 76 12.50 -5.96 20.15
N THR A 77 12.53 -5.17 19.06
CA THR A 77 12.16 -5.66 17.72
C THR A 77 13.00 -4.98 16.64
N SER A 78 13.46 -5.76 15.65
CA SER A 78 13.99 -5.19 14.41
C SER A 78 12.89 -4.42 13.69
N VAL A 79 13.25 -3.25 13.16
CA VAL A 79 12.35 -2.39 12.39
C VAL A 79 12.80 -2.25 10.94
N ASP A 80 13.62 -3.19 10.49
CA ASP A 80 14.04 -3.27 9.09
C ASP A 80 12.82 -3.40 8.19
N LYS A 81 12.85 -2.66 7.12
CA LYS A 81 11.80 -2.65 6.10
C LYS A 81 12.43 -2.88 4.72
N SER A 82 11.59 -3.03 3.72
CA SER A 82 12.07 -3.27 2.37
C SER A 82 11.19 -2.58 1.33
N ALA A 83 11.71 -2.53 0.10
CA ALA A 83 10.96 -2.09 -1.07
C ALA A 83 11.24 -3.04 -2.24
N VAL A 84 10.24 -3.19 -3.10
CA VAL A 84 10.32 -3.93 -4.36
C VAL A 84 9.92 -2.99 -5.49
N ALA A 85 10.58 -3.08 -6.63
CA ALA A 85 10.21 -2.30 -7.80
C ALA A 85 10.24 -3.15 -9.06
N ILE A 86 9.36 -2.79 -10.00
CA ILE A 86 9.37 -3.28 -11.37
C ILE A 86 9.52 -2.10 -12.32
N ASP A 87 10.46 -2.23 -13.24
CA ASP A 87 10.59 -1.38 -14.41
C ASP A 87 9.73 -1.97 -15.51
N VAL A 88 8.77 -1.22 -15.99
CA VAL A 88 7.76 -1.72 -16.92
C VAL A 88 7.67 -0.85 -18.16
N THR A 89 7.23 -1.47 -19.27
CA THR A 89 6.80 -0.78 -20.48
C THR A 89 5.32 -1.09 -20.72
N VAL A 90 4.53 -0.04 -20.91
CA VAL A 90 3.11 -0.06 -21.27
C VAL A 90 2.92 0.88 -22.47
N ASP A 91 2.45 0.37 -23.61
CA ASP A 91 2.22 1.16 -24.82
C ASP A 91 3.45 2.03 -25.19
N ASP A 92 4.64 1.41 -25.21
CA ASP A 92 5.95 2.02 -25.49
C ASP A 92 6.42 3.08 -24.48
N LYS A 93 5.73 3.23 -23.35
CA LYS A 93 6.09 4.16 -22.29
C LYS A 93 6.64 3.43 -21.08
N ARG A 94 7.76 3.91 -20.57
CA ARG A 94 8.48 3.29 -19.46
C ARG A 94 8.09 3.91 -18.13
N ALA A 95 7.83 3.08 -17.13
CA ALA A 95 7.56 3.50 -15.77
C ALA A 95 8.18 2.55 -14.74
N LEU A 96 8.46 3.09 -13.55
CA LEU A 96 8.83 2.32 -12.38
C LEU A 96 7.61 2.22 -11.45
N ILE A 97 7.22 1.01 -11.11
CA ILE A 97 6.21 0.74 -10.10
C ILE A 97 6.92 0.21 -8.87
N VAL A 98 6.71 0.88 -7.74
CA VAL A 98 7.40 0.59 -6.47
C VAL A 98 6.38 0.24 -5.41
N ASP A 99 6.67 -0.79 -4.64
CA ASP A 99 5.97 -1.19 -3.43
C ASP A 99 6.89 -1.06 -2.23
N THR A 100 6.40 -0.48 -1.14
CA THR A 100 7.16 -0.31 0.10
C THR A 100 6.27 -0.44 1.33
N HIS A 101 6.90 -0.74 2.46
CA HIS A 101 6.30 -0.64 3.78
C HIS A 101 7.34 0.03 4.69
N LEU A 102 7.05 1.22 5.18
CA LEU A 102 7.91 1.91 6.14
C LEU A 102 7.57 1.49 7.57
N CYS A 103 8.40 1.89 8.50
CA CYS A 103 8.26 1.44 9.87
C CYS A 103 7.17 2.19 10.64
N TRP A 104 6.37 1.42 11.38
CA TRP A 104 5.25 1.88 12.21
C TRP A 104 5.68 2.60 13.50
N SER A 105 4.77 2.69 14.47
CA SER A 105 4.99 3.37 15.77
C SER A 105 6.23 2.91 16.55
N LYS A 106 6.68 1.67 16.36
CA LYS A 106 7.90 1.14 17.01
C LYS A 106 9.19 1.87 16.61
N CYS A 107 9.18 2.61 15.51
CA CYS A 107 10.28 3.46 15.07
C CYS A 107 10.24 4.87 15.62
N ALA A 108 9.23 5.26 16.38
CA ALA A 108 9.22 6.55 17.03
C ALA A 108 10.50 6.73 17.89
N ASP A 109 10.95 7.95 18.08
CA ASP A 109 12.13 8.21 18.88
C ASP A 109 11.88 7.90 20.37
N SER A 110 10.61 8.01 20.81
CA SER A 110 10.13 7.67 22.14
C SER A 110 8.63 7.37 22.15
N LEU A 111 8.08 6.90 23.26
CA LEU A 111 6.62 6.72 23.42
C LEU A 111 5.83 8.03 23.20
N ALA A 112 6.38 9.17 23.61
CA ALA A 112 5.74 10.48 23.41
C ALA A 112 5.72 10.93 21.95
N ASP A 113 6.56 10.33 21.11
CA ASP A 113 6.72 10.71 19.71
C ASP A 113 5.85 9.88 18.75
N ILE A 114 5.14 8.88 19.24
CA ILE A 114 4.29 7.99 18.42
C ILE A 114 3.26 8.80 17.63
N ASP A 115 2.52 9.68 18.31
CA ASP A 115 1.43 10.45 17.71
C ASP A 115 1.92 11.67 16.93
N THR A 116 3.12 12.16 17.20
CA THR A 116 3.74 13.26 16.46
C THR A 116 4.46 12.79 15.20
N GLY A 117 4.70 11.49 15.09
CA GLY A 117 5.45 10.89 14.00
C GLY A 117 6.95 11.16 14.00
N LYS A 118 7.49 11.75 15.10
CA LYS A 118 8.92 11.98 15.21
C LYS A 118 9.66 10.65 15.24
N SER A 119 10.49 10.41 14.23
CA SER A 119 11.20 9.15 14.02
C SER A 119 12.38 9.37 13.08
N TRP A 120 13.59 9.41 13.62
CA TRP A 120 14.79 9.48 12.78
C TRP A 120 14.96 8.23 11.91
N GLN A 121 14.47 7.07 12.36
CA GLN A 121 14.55 5.81 11.62
C GLN A 121 13.64 5.83 10.40
N ARG A 122 12.38 6.29 10.55
CA ARG A 122 11.45 6.45 9.42
C ARG A 122 11.96 7.52 8.44
N ASP A 123 12.56 8.60 8.94
CA ASP A 123 13.23 9.60 8.11
C ASP A 123 14.34 8.97 7.27
N ALA A 124 15.18 8.13 7.88
CA ALA A 124 16.25 7.44 7.19
C ALA A 124 15.71 6.46 6.14
N GLN A 125 14.70 5.68 6.48
CA GLN A 125 14.04 4.75 5.54
C GLN A 125 13.44 5.49 4.33
N ALA A 126 12.74 6.59 4.58
CA ALA A 126 12.12 7.40 3.52
C ALA A 126 13.17 8.00 2.58
N ARG A 127 14.28 8.53 3.13
CA ARG A 127 15.39 9.07 2.32
C ARG A 127 16.08 7.97 1.51
N GLU A 128 16.39 6.84 2.14
CA GLU A 128 17.01 5.70 1.46
C GLU A 128 16.12 5.17 0.32
N LEU A 129 14.80 5.12 0.53
CA LEU A 129 13.83 4.75 -0.49
C LEU A 129 13.86 5.73 -1.68
N ILE A 130 13.81 7.03 -1.41
CA ILE A 130 13.82 8.09 -2.44
C ILE A 130 15.13 8.05 -3.24
N ASP A 131 16.27 7.95 -2.56
CA ASP A 131 17.60 7.91 -3.18
C ASP A 131 17.76 6.64 -4.04
N TRP A 132 17.30 5.49 -3.53
CA TRP A 132 17.33 4.25 -4.28
C TRP A 132 16.48 4.33 -5.55
N ILE A 133 15.22 4.80 -5.45
CA ILE A 133 14.35 5.00 -6.60
C ILE A 133 15.01 5.94 -7.63
N GLY A 134 15.58 7.04 -7.18
CA GLY A 134 16.29 8.01 -8.02
C GLY A 134 17.48 7.39 -8.77
N GLY A 135 18.18 6.45 -8.15
CA GLY A 135 19.33 5.75 -8.73
C GLY A 135 18.95 4.72 -9.82
N LEU A 136 17.66 4.31 -9.93
CA LEU A 136 17.23 3.35 -10.94
C LEU A 136 17.06 3.95 -12.35
N GLY A 137 17.14 5.28 -12.49
CA GLY A 137 17.18 5.95 -13.79
C GLY A 137 15.88 5.90 -14.58
N VAL A 138 14.74 5.73 -13.92
CA VAL A 138 13.39 5.81 -14.51
C VAL A 138 12.68 7.04 -13.97
N ASN A 139 12.21 7.92 -14.86
CA ASN A 139 11.64 9.21 -14.48
C ASN A 139 10.14 9.17 -14.15
N SER A 140 9.40 8.26 -14.77
CA SER A 140 7.98 8.07 -14.51
C SER A 140 7.82 7.04 -13.40
N ILE A 141 7.30 7.46 -12.25
CA ILE A 141 7.29 6.66 -11.03
C ILE A 141 5.87 6.58 -10.47
N ILE A 142 5.45 5.38 -10.12
CA ILE A 142 4.26 5.07 -9.33
C ILE A 142 4.77 4.39 -8.07
N LEU A 143 4.79 5.12 -6.95
CA LEU A 143 5.25 4.63 -5.67
C LEU A 143 4.03 4.41 -4.77
N ALA A 144 3.79 3.17 -4.37
CA ALA A 144 2.66 2.82 -3.52
C ALA A 144 3.12 2.01 -2.30
N GLY A 145 2.26 1.91 -1.28
CA GLY A 145 2.52 1.09 -0.10
C GLY A 145 1.95 1.66 1.18
N ASP A 146 2.27 0.98 2.27
CA ASP A 146 2.05 1.45 3.64
C ASP A 146 3.28 2.24 4.10
N PHE A 147 3.09 3.52 4.34
CA PHE A 147 4.16 4.42 4.77
C PHE A 147 4.18 4.63 6.28
N ASP A 148 3.19 4.12 6.99
CA ASP A 148 3.03 4.30 8.43
C ASP A 148 3.21 5.76 8.91
N MET A 149 2.89 6.71 8.04
CA MET A 149 2.92 8.14 8.31
C MET A 149 1.59 8.78 7.91
N THR A 150 1.16 9.78 8.65
CA THR A 150 0.03 10.62 8.26
C THR A 150 0.52 11.86 7.48
N PRO A 151 -0.37 12.58 6.77
CA PRO A 151 0.01 13.83 6.10
C PRO A 151 0.54 14.93 7.04
N THR A 152 0.40 14.76 8.35
CA THR A 152 0.90 15.70 9.37
C THR A 152 2.27 15.31 9.93
N PHE A 153 2.78 14.13 9.60
CA PHE A 153 4.09 13.68 10.06
C PHE A 153 5.22 14.33 9.25
N PRO A 154 6.37 14.65 9.85
CA PRO A 154 7.49 15.30 9.16
C PRO A 154 7.97 14.54 7.91
N GLN A 155 7.91 13.20 7.94
CA GLN A 155 8.36 12.35 6.84
C GLN A 155 7.54 12.55 5.56
N TYR A 156 6.30 12.98 5.68
CA TYR A 156 5.45 13.24 4.51
C TYR A 156 6.05 14.31 3.60
N GLU A 157 6.71 15.32 4.15
CA GLU A 157 7.36 16.39 3.39
C GLU A 157 8.57 15.90 2.56
N LEU A 158 9.16 14.75 2.91
CA LEU A 158 10.24 14.15 2.10
C LEU A 158 9.74 13.75 0.70
N PHE A 159 8.45 13.47 0.57
CA PHE A 159 7.79 13.11 -0.69
C PHE A 159 7.20 14.31 -1.44
N ALA A 160 7.54 15.56 -1.07
CA ALA A 160 7.03 16.78 -1.71
C ALA A 160 7.33 16.89 -3.22
N SER A 161 8.35 16.17 -3.72
CA SER A 161 8.63 16.08 -5.16
C SER A 161 7.75 15.07 -5.91
N TYR A 162 6.90 14.36 -5.20
CA TYR A 162 5.88 13.45 -5.73
C TYR A 162 4.49 14.07 -5.56
N THR A 163 3.57 13.67 -6.41
CA THR A 163 2.16 14.05 -6.30
C THR A 163 1.42 12.98 -5.51
N ASP A 164 0.84 13.33 -4.38
CA ASP A 164 -0.09 12.47 -3.63
C ASP A 164 -1.37 12.29 -4.47
N ALA A 165 -1.60 11.07 -4.94
CA ALA A 165 -2.70 10.77 -5.86
C ALA A 165 -4.07 11.00 -5.20
N TRP A 166 -4.22 10.75 -3.88
CA TRP A 166 -5.47 11.01 -3.18
C TRP A 166 -5.81 12.50 -3.14
N LYS A 167 -4.84 13.33 -2.75
CA LYS A 167 -5.01 14.79 -2.76
C LYS A 167 -5.31 15.32 -4.17
N LEU A 168 -4.60 14.82 -5.17
CA LEU A 168 -4.87 15.18 -6.56
C LEU A 168 -6.28 14.75 -7.00
N GLY A 169 -6.69 13.52 -6.66
CA GLY A 169 -8.02 13.01 -6.98
C GLY A 169 -9.14 13.84 -6.34
N LEU A 170 -8.97 14.30 -5.09
CA LEU A 170 -9.90 15.24 -4.46
C LEU A 170 -9.98 16.56 -5.21
N GLN A 171 -8.85 17.13 -5.62
CA GLN A 171 -8.80 18.38 -6.38
C GLN A 171 -9.46 18.26 -7.76
N LEU A 172 -9.33 17.11 -8.41
CA LEU A 172 -9.91 16.81 -9.72
C LEU A 172 -11.36 16.31 -9.65
N GLY A 173 -11.88 16.04 -8.47
CA GLY A 173 -13.21 15.42 -8.29
C GLY A 173 -13.27 13.97 -8.76
N THR A 174 -12.13 13.25 -8.78
CA THR A 174 -12.03 11.85 -9.24
C THR A 174 -11.70 10.87 -8.11
N ALA A 175 -11.61 11.36 -6.87
CA ALA A 175 -11.49 10.51 -5.69
C ALA A 175 -12.85 9.98 -5.26
N THR A 176 -12.93 8.68 -4.97
CA THR A 176 -14.16 8.04 -4.45
C THR A 176 -13.84 7.03 -3.36
N ALA A 177 -14.82 6.75 -2.49
CA ALA A 177 -14.71 5.69 -1.49
C ALA A 177 -16.04 4.95 -1.38
N ALA A 178 -16.10 3.75 -1.92
CA ALA A 178 -17.32 2.96 -1.97
C ALA A 178 -17.87 2.61 -0.56
N TRP A 179 -17.01 2.49 0.43
CA TRP A 179 -17.43 2.19 1.81
C TRP A 179 -17.97 3.43 2.56
N ALA A 180 -17.75 4.62 2.04
CA ALA A 180 -18.30 5.86 2.60
C ALA A 180 -19.74 6.12 2.16
N ASP A 181 -20.21 5.46 1.11
CA ASP A 181 -21.59 5.43 0.63
C ASP A 181 -22.31 4.22 1.24
N ARG A 182 -22.87 4.38 2.43
CA ARG A 182 -23.50 3.28 3.19
C ARG A 182 -24.88 2.91 2.69
N ASN A 183 -25.58 3.85 2.07
CA ASN A 183 -26.94 3.66 1.56
C ASN A 183 -26.96 3.22 0.09
N GLY A 184 -25.82 3.28 -0.63
CA GLY A 184 -25.67 2.81 -2.01
C GLY A 184 -26.29 3.75 -3.05
N ASP A 185 -26.50 5.03 -2.72
CA ASP A 185 -27.07 6.01 -3.64
C ASP A 185 -26.02 6.69 -4.57
N GLY A 186 -24.76 6.33 -4.43
CA GLY A 186 -23.63 6.85 -5.19
C GLY A 186 -23.04 8.14 -4.61
N VAL A 187 -23.57 8.62 -3.48
CA VAL A 187 -23.07 9.81 -2.79
C VAL A 187 -22.46 9.39 -1.44
N PRO A 188 -21.20 9.73 -1.16
CA PRO A 188 -20.61 9.42 0.14
C PRO A 188 -21.37 10.10 1.29
N ASP A 189 -21.73 9.31 2.31
CA ASP A 189 -22.38 9.80 3.54
C ASP A 189 -21.42 10.55 4.47
N MET A 190 -20.11 10.55 4.15
CA MET A 190 -19.08 11.26 4.90
C MET A 190 -18.09 11.98 3.98
N PRO A 191 -17.42 13.06 4.45
CA PRO A 191 -16.43 13.78 3.67
C PRO A 191 -15.29 12.90 3.20
N LEU A 192 -14.94 12.91 1.90
CA LEU A 192 -13.84 12.15 1.33
C LEU A 192 -12.46 12.68 1.74
N GLY A 193 -12.35 13.93 2.19
CA GLY A 193 -11.07 14.60 2.44
C GLY A 193 -10.21 13.92 3.52
N ASP A 194 -10.86 13.41 4.55
CA ASP A 194 -10.21 12.86 5.75
C ASP A 194 -10.41 11.33 5.88
N LEU A 195 -10.76 10.65 4.79
CA LEU A 195 -10.94 9.22 4.83
C LEU A 195 -9.64 8.49 5.15
N THR A 196 -9.76 7.54 6.07
CA THR A 196 -8.65 6.70 6.50
C THR A 196 -8.46 5.50 5.58
N THR A 197 -7.23 5.08 5.38
CA THR A 197 -6.90 3.80 4.77
C THR A 197 -6.92 2.66 5.80
N ARG A 198 -6.88 2.97 7.11
CA ARG A 198 -7.04 1.96 8.16
C ARG A 198 -8.50 1.78 8.56
N THR A 199 -8.87 0.53 8.80
CA THR A 199 -10.24 0.17 9.20
C THR A 199 -10.54 0.42 10.67
N HIS A 200 -9.49 0.58 11.49
CA HIS A 200 -9.61 0.68 12.96
C HIS A 200 -9.42 2.07 13.53
N ASP A 201 -8.86 3.00 12.75
CA ASP A 201 -8.59 4.35 13.24
C ASP A 201 -8.79 5.38 12.13
N THR A 202 -8.47 6.63 12.44
CA THR A 202 -8.66 7.78 11.54
C THR A 202 -7.41 8.13 10.73
N ARG A 203 -6.42 7.24 10.62
CA ARG A 203 -5.16 7.53 9.96
C ARG A 203 -5.16 7.10 8.50
N ARG A 204 -4.77 8.00 7.62
CA ARG A 204 -4.39 7.69 6.24
C ARG A 204 -2.87 7.46 6.22
N ILE A 205 -2.45 6.22 6.05
CA ILE A 205 -1.05 5.81 6.07
C ILE A 205 -0.62 5.07 4.81
N ASP A 206 -1.58 4.63 3.99
CA ASP A 206 -1.34 4.07 2.67
C ASP A 206 -1.41 5.17 1.61
N TYR A 207 -0.48 5.15 0.67
CA TYR A 207 -0.36 6.16 -0.37
C TYR A 207 -0.10 5.56 -1.73
N VAL A 208 -0.51 6.31 -2.75
CA VAL A 208 0.01 6.25 -4.12
C VAL A 208 0.59 7.62 -4.44
N PHE A 209 1.89 7.67 -4.63
CA PHE A 209 2.65 8.85 -5.04
C PHE A 209 3.05 8.73 -6.50
N LEU A 210 2.87 9.80 -7.26
CA LEU A 210 3.16 9.85 -8.69
C LEU A 210 4.28 10.86 -8.96
N LYS A 211 5.17 10.56 -9.92
CA LYS A 211 6.23 11.49 -10.36
C LYS A 211 6.52 11.32 -11.84
N GLY A 212 6.92 12.41 -12.49
CA GLY A 212 7.28 12.41 -13.90
C GLY A 212 6.08 12.39 -14.84
N ALA A 213 6.18 11.67 -15.94
CA ALA A 213 5.14 11.59 -16.97
C ALA A 213 4.04 10.57 -16.61
N VAL A 214 3.45 10.73 -15.43
CA VAL A 214 2.35 9.90 -14.91
C VAL A 214 1.19 10.81 -14.54
N GLY A 215 0.03 10.59 -15.12
CA GLY A 215 -1.21 11.30 -14.79
C GLY A 215 -2.18 10.41 -14.03
N LEU A 216 -2.95 11.01 -13.12
CA LEU A 216 -4.04 10.35 -12.43
C LEU A 216 -5.32 10.45 -13.25
N ILE A 217 -6.02 9.33 -13.43
CA ILE A 217 -7.37 9.28 -14.01
C ILE A 217 -8.38 9.22 -12.87
N THR A 218 -8.29 8.22 -11.99
CA THR A 218 -9.15 8.05 -10.82
C THR A 218 -8.35 7.50 -9.65
N ILE A 219 -8.83 7.75 -8.45
CA ILE A 219 -8.35 7.09 -7.24
C ILE A 219 -9.55 6.73 -6.36
N ASP A 220 -9.57 5.53 -5.81
CA ASP A 220 -10.67 5.09 -4.98
C ASP A 220 -10.23 4.16 -3.83
N LEU A 221 -11.12 4.06 -2.85
CA LEU A 221 -11.08 3.07 -1.78
C LEU A 221 -12.23 2.08 -2.04
N PRO A 222 -11.99 1.00 -2.81
CA PRO A 222 -13.04 0.04 -3.13
C PRO A 222 -13.50 -0.72 -1.89
N ASP A 223 -14.80 -0.95 -1.77
CA ASP A 223 -15.33 -1.82 -0.74
C ASP A 223 -15.15 -3.28 -1.13
N LEU A 224 -14.22 -3.95 -0.48
CA LEU A 224 -13.93 -5.37 -0.71
C LEU A 224 -14.46 -6.29 0.39
N ARG A 225 -15.32 -5.76 1.25
CA ARG A 225 -15.98 -6.58 2.28
C ARG A 225 -16.74 -7.73 1.66
N ARG A 226 -16.70 -8.88 2.32
CA ARG A 226 -17.53 -10.02 1.99
C ARG A 226 -18.68 -10.09 3.00
N PRO A 227 -19.93 -10.09 2.54
CA PRO A 227 -21.04 -10.37 3.44
C PRO A 227 -20.78 -11.70 4.15
N CYS A 228 -20.94 -11.74 5.45
CA CYS A 228 -20.94 -13.00 6.19
C CYS A 228 -22.36 -13.29 6.69
N SER A 229 -22.77 -14.57 6.61
CA SER A 229 -23.98 -15.02 7.28
C SER A 229 -23.67 -15.14 8.76
N LEU A 230 -24.22 -14.22 9.55
CA LEU A 230 -24.02 -14.22 11.01
C LEU A 230 -24.61 -15.48 11.63
N VAL A 231 -23.80 -16.19 12.40
CA VAL A 231 -24.26 -17.30 13.28
C VAL A 231 -24.16 -16.78 14.71
N ASN A 232 -25.29 -16.66 15.39
CA ASN A 232 -25.39 -16.06 16.74
C ASN A 232 -24.82 -14.62 16.82
N GLY A 233 -25.03 -13.82 15.77
CA GLY A 233 -24.55 -12.45 15.72
C GLY A 233 -23.05 -12.28 15.43
N GLN A 234 -22.36 -13.36 15.06
CA GLN A 234 -20.94 -13.34 14.73
C GLN A 234 -20.67 -14.01 13.39
N CYS A 235 -19.67 -13.52 12.66
CA CYS A 235 -19.15 -14.22 11.49
C CYS A 235 -18.46 -15.52 11.91
N PRO A 236 -18.64 -16.63 11.15
CA PRO A 236 -17.95 -17.88 11.43
C PRO A 236 -16.45 -17.71 11.58
N ALA A 237 -15.82 -18.44 12.50
CA ALA A 237 -14.38 -18.34 12.81
C ALA A 237 -13.46 -18.50 11.58
N VAL A 238 -13.86 -19.30 10.60
CA VAL A 238 -13.16 -19.45 9.31
C VAL A 238 -13.13 -18.15 8.51
N GLN A 239 -14.18 -17.32 8.62
CA GLN A 239 -14.23 -16.03 7.95
C GLN A 239 -13.50 -14.94 8.75
N GLN A 240 -13.44 -15.07 10.08
CA GLN A 240 -12.71 -14.15 10.96
C GLN A 240 -11.18 -14.30 10.83
N ARG A 241 -10.70 -15.46 10.43
CA ARG A 241 -9.26 -15.76 10.30
C ARG A 241 -8.55 -14.91 9.23
N TRP A 242 -9.29 -14.44 8.23
CA TRP A 242 -8.74 -13.78 7.04
C TRP A 242 -9.15 -12.32 6.90
N GLY A 243 -9.64 -11.72 7.98
CA GLY A 243 -10.04 -10.33 7.92
C GLY A 243 -10.67 -9.84 9.21
N ILE A 244 -10.93 -8.56 9.24
CA ILE A 244 -11.58 -7.86 10.33
C ILE A 244 -13.07 -7.87 10.10
N THR A 245 -13.80 -8.21 11.15
CA THR A 245 -15.26 -8.23 11.14
C THR A 245 -15.80 -6.91 11.66
N ASP A 246 -16.66 -6.28 10.89
CA ASP A 246 -17.47 -5.14 11.31
C ASP A 246 -18.97 -5.47 11.12
N ASP A 247 -19.85 -4.51 11.37
CA ASP A 247 -21.30 -4.61 11.20
C ASP A 247 -21.74 -4.84 9.75
N LEU A 248 -20.87 -4.66 8.79
CA LEU A 248 -21.13 -4.78 7.35
C LEU A 248 -20.50 -6.03 6.71
N GLY A 249 -19.67 -6.79 7.45
CA GLY A 249 -19.07 -8.03 6.94
C GLY A 249 -17.63 -8.27 7.35
N VAL A 250 -16.92 -9.10 6.59
CA VAL A 250 -15.51 -9.43 6.80
C VAL A 250 -14.64 -8.71 5.76
N ARG A 251 -13.68 -7.95 6.23
CA ARG A 251 -12.67 -7.30 5.39
C ARG A 251 -11.46 -8.22 5.23
N PRO A 252 -10.83 -8.26 4.06
CA PRO A 252 -9.65 -9.10 3.82
C PRO A 252 -8.36 -8.55 4.44
N SER A 253 -8.39 -7.34 5.00
CA SER A 253 -7.25 -6.66 5.64
C SER A 253 -7.77 -5.70 6.71
N ASP A 254 -6.91 -5.31 7.66
CA ASP A 254 -7.13 -4.18 8.58
C ASP A 254 -6.88 -2.82 7.91
N HIS A 255 -6.49 -2.83 6.65
CA HIS A 255 -6.44 -1.66 5.79
C HIS A 255 -7.55 -1.66 4.74
N ASN A 256 -8.03 -0.49 4.39
CA ASN A 256 -8.84 -0.28 3.19
C ASN A 256 -7.91 -0.29 1.98
N TRP A 257 -8.32 -0.98 0.92
CA TRP A 257 -7.57 -1.02 -0.31
C TRP A 257 -7.58 0.35 -0.99
N LEU A 258 -6.41 0.77 -1.46
CA LEU A 258 -6.26 2.00 -2.26
C LEU A 258 -5.98 1.61 -3.70
N ARG A 259 -6.82 2.07 -4.64
CA ARG A 259 -6.69 1.82 -6.07
C ARG A 259 -6.53 3.12 -6.83
N ALA A 260 -5.51 3.23 -7.65
CA ALA A 260 -5.32 4.33 -8.58
C ALA A 260 -5.35 3.82 -10.04
N THR A 261 -6.07 4.50 -10.90
CA THR A 261 -5.98 4.35 -12.36
C THR A 261 -5.15 5.50 -12.89
N VAL A 262 -4.07 5.16 -13.58
CA VAL A 262 -3.10 6.13 -14.08
C VAL A 262 -2.92 6.03 -15.60
N THR A 263 -2.44 7.10 -16.22
CA THR A 263 -1.96 7.12 -17.60
C THR A 263 -0.48 7.45 -17.63
N LEU A 264 0.24 6.91 -18.60
CA LEU A 264 1.63 7.27 -18.89
C LEU A 264 1.65 8.18 -20.12
N TYR A 265 2.46 9.24 -20.08
CA TYR A 265 2.61 10.19 -21.19
C TYR A 265 3.89 10.02 -21.98
#